data_fb160b358787010d240beb481c66432b
#
_entry.id   fb160b358787010d240beb481c66432b
#
_cell.length_a   1.000
_cell.length_b   1.000
_cell.length_c   1.000
_cell.angle_alpha   90.00
_cell.angle_beta   90.00
_cell.angle_gamma   90.00
#
_symmetry.space_group_name_H-M   'P 1'
#
loop_
_entity.id
_entity.type
_entity.pdbx_description
1 polymer ?
#
loop_
_entity_poly.entity_id
_entity_poly.type
_entity_poly.pdbx_seq_one_letter_code
_entity_poly.pdbx_strand_id
1 'polypeptide(L)'
;MSIDNTKVVDLNIKKENKLLDFSDFQKQNIKFDISKLHEAYNQIVQTKKFDDGGGVTHFGAISLTQIPGDPDSIKGNKARGVYWTKPDESGKEVSRDIEVDESAYSEFIKDYENTYFKEVYDVLSSKYKLGRVRILLKEPRSTLSWHRDPE
;
A
#
# COMPACT_ATOMS: atom_id res chain seq x y z
N MET A 1 13.90 -20.47 -0.92
CA MET A 1 15.02 -19.49 -0.89
C MET A 1 14.52 -18.19 -0.28
N SER A 2 14.99 -17.79 0.87
CA SER A 2 14.70 -16.46 1.38
C SER A 2 15.60 -15.46 0.67
N ILE A 3 15.03 -14.61 -0.17
CA ILE A 3 15.75 -13.44 -0.69
C ILE A 3 16.05 -12.57 0.52
N ASP A 4 17.32 -12.38 0.79
CA ASP A 4 17.77 -11.49 1.85
C ASP A 4 17.51 -10.05 1.42
N ASN A 5 16.33 -9.53 1.75
CA ASN A 5 15.92 -8.17 1.41
C ASN A 5 16.85 -7.10 2.01
N THR A 6 17.60 -7.45 3.06
CA THR A 6 18.60 -6.56 3.67
C THR A 6 19.72 -6.21 2.69
N LYS A 7 20.13 -7.15 1.85
CA LYS A 7 21.18 -6.89 0.84
C LYS A 7 20.71 -5.98 -0.29
N VAL A 8 19.44 -6.06 -0.69
CA VAL A 8 18.89 -5.23 -1.76
C VAL A 8 18.76 -3.79 -1.28
N VAL A 9 18.31 -3.60 -0.05
CA VAL A 9 18.22 -2.28 0.58
C VAL A 9 19.62 -1.68 0.75
N ASP A 10 20.59 -2.48 1.22
CA ASP A 10 21.98 -2.05 1.42
C ASP A 10 22.63 -1.54 0.11
N LEU A 11 22.37 -2.22 -1.02
CA LEU A 11 22.89 -1.82 -2.32
C LEU A 11 22.32 -0.48 -2.81
N ASN A 12 21.05 -0.21 -2.54
CA ASN A 12 20.41 1.05 -2.92
C ASN A 12 20.90 2.22 -2.05
N ILE A 13 21.07 1.98 -0.77
CA ILE A 13 21.59 2.96 0.20
C ILE A 13 22.99 3.39 -0.15
N LYS A 14 23.87 2.45 -0.52
CA LYS A 14 25.25 2.76 -0.92
C LYS A 14 25.34 3.61 -2.18
N LYS A 15 24.36 3.51 -3.08
CA LYS A 15 24.31 4.32 -4.31
C LYS A 15 23.95 5.77 -4.04
N GLU A 16 23.20 6.06 -3.00
CA GLU A 16 22.75 7.41 -2.68
C GLU A 16 23.67 8.15 -1.70
N ASN A 17 24.77 7.52 -1.27
CA ASN A 17 25.68 8.06 -0.25
C ASN A 17 25.00 8.54 1.06
N LYS A 18 23.77 8.07 1.32
CA LYS A 18 23.08 8.27 2.59
C LYS A 18 23.27 7.03 3.44
N LEU A 19 23.91 7.18 4.57
CA LEU A 19 23.91 6.17 5.63
C LEU A 19 22.48 6.14 6.20
N LEU A 20 21.65 5.23 5.69
CA LEU A 20 20.40 4.90 6.38
C LEU A 20 20.76 4.04 7.59
N ASP A 21 20.16 4.37 8.71
CA ASP A 21 20.26 3.52 9.88
C ASP A 21 19.47 2.23 9.59
N PHE A 22 20.16 1.10 9.55
CA PHE A 22 19.54 -0.20 9.30
C PHE A 22 18.53 -0.63 10.37
N SER A 23 18.49 0.06 11.50
CA SER A 23 17.45 -0.13 12.52
C SER A 23 16.06 0.18 12.00
N ASP A 24 15.93 1.03 10.96
CA ASP A 24 14.66 1.39 10.33
C ASP A 24 14.10 0.27 9.43
N PHE A 25 14.95 -0.70 9.06
CA PHE A 25 14.58 -1.81 8.19
C PHE A 25 14.74 -3.15 8.91
N GLN A 26 13.63 -3.70 9.36
CA GLN A 26 13.63 -4.96 10.11
C GLN A 26 12.91 -6.06 9.35
N LYS A 27 13.62 -7.17 9.10
CA LYS A 27 13.00 -8.38 8.59
C LYS A 27 12.14 -9.01 9.70
N GLN A 28 10.87 -9.16 9.43
CA GLN A 28 9.95 -9.80 10.36
C GLN A 28 9.92 -11.32 10.18
N ASN A 29 9.81 -12.06 11.29
CA ASN A 29 9.62 -13.51 11.31
C ASN A 29 8.15 -13.91 11.08
N ILE A 30 7.44 -13.15 10.26
CA ILE A 30 6.07 -13.42 9.88
C ILE A 30 6.09 -14.01 8.47
N LYS A 31 5.39 -15.13 8.28
CA LYS A 31 5.24 -15.76 6.96
C LYS A 31 3.76 -15.89 6.67
N PHE A 32 3.38 -15.52 5.47
CA PHE A 32 2.02 -15.70 4.97
C PHE A 32 2.00 -16.74 3.84
N ASP A 33 0.89 -17.45 3.75
CA ASP A 33 0.66 -18.44 2.70
C ASP A 33 0.25 -17.73 1.39
N ILE A 34 1.14 -17.79 0.40
CA ILE A 34 0.94 -17.12 -0.89
C ILE A 34 -0.27 -17.70 -1.63
N SER A 35 -0.50 -19.03 -1.53
CA SER A 35 -1.63 -19.67 -2.20
C SER A 35 -2.95 -19.19 -1.63
N LYS A 36 -3.05 -19.07 -0.30
CA LYS A 36 -4.23 -18.50 0.37
C LYS A 36 -4.43 -17.02 0.06
N LEU A 37 -3.35 -16.24 -0.08
CA LEU A 37 -3.45 -14.84 -0.52
C LEU A 37 -4.02 -14.75 -1.93
N HIS A 38 -3.57 -15.59 -2.85
CA HIS A 38 -4.10 -15.68 -4.21
C HIS A 38 -5.59 -16.07 -4.23
N GLU A 39 -5.97 -17.05 -3.42
CA GLU A 39 -7.36 -17.47 -3.31
C GLU A 39 -8.25 -16.33 -2.77
N ALA A 40 -7.82 -15.66 -1.70
CA ALA A 40 -8.53 -14.51 -1.15
C ALA A 40 -8.64 -13.36 -2.15
N TYR A 41 -7.58 -13.09 -2.91
CA TYR A 41 -7.62 -12.11 -4.00
C TYR A 41 -8.68 -12.47 -5.05
N ASN A 42 -8.68 -13.72 -5.53
CA ASN A 42 -9.65 -14.18 -6.51
C ASN A 42 -11.09 -14.07 -6.00
N GLN A 43 -11.33 -14.37 -4.74
CA GLN A 43 -12.66 -14.20 -4.12
C GLN A 43 -13.13 -12.74 -4.17
N ILE A 44 -12.25 -11.80 -3.86
CA ILE A 44 -12.58 -10.37 -3.82
C ILE A 44 -12.84 -9.82 -5.23
N VAL A 45 -11.99 -10.11 -6.19
CA VAL A 45 -12.10 -9.53 -7.54
C VAL A 45 -13.27 -10.09 -8.35
N GLN A 46 -13.88 -11.19 -7.92
CA GLN A 46 -15.13 -11.70 -8.52
C GLN A 46 -16.32 -10.76 -8.23
N THR A 47 -16.31 -10.05 -7.13
CA THR A 47 -17.44 -9.22 -6.66
C THR A 47 -17.13 -7.73 -6.58
N LYS A 48 -15.89 -7.37 -6.52
CA LYS A 48 -15.43 -5.97 -6.37
C LYS A 48 -14.55 -5.57 -7.55
N LYS A 49 -14.72 -4.32 -7.97
CA LYS A 49 -13.85 -3.70 -8.98
C LYS A 49 -12.81 -2.80 -8.30
N PHE A 50 -11.65 -2.71 -8.93
CA PHE A 50 -10.67 -1.71 -8.53
C PHE A 50 -11.19 -0.31 -8.79
N ASP A 51 -11.11 0.54 -7.79
CA ASP A 51 -11.42 1.95 -7.95
C ASP A 51 -10.17 2.67 -8.49
N ASP A 52 -10.30 3.30 -9.63
CA ASP A 52 -9.23 3.99 -10.35
C ASP A 52 -9.22 5.51 -10.13
N GLY A 53 -10.10 5.99 -9.24
CA GLY A 53 -10.22 7.40 -8.95
C GLY A 53 -10.79 8.24 -10.10
N GLY A 54 -11.56 7.61 -11.00
CA GLY A 54 -12.19 8.28 -12.14
C GLY A 54 -11.44 8.14 -13.47
N GLY A 55 -10.64 7.11 -13.63
CA GLY A 55 -9.97 6.76 -14.88
C GLY A 55 -8.74 7.62 -15.22
N VAL A 56 -8.23 8.37 -14.27
CA VAL A 56 -7.09 9.27 -14.49
C VAL A 56 -5.74 8.57 -14.32
N THR A 57 -5.74 7.40 -13.69
CA THR A 57 -4.51 6.68 -13.38
C THR A 57 -4.59 5.22 -13.79
N HIS A 58 -3.47 4.66 -14.27
CA HIS A 58 -3.30 3.23 -14.50
C HIS A 58 -3.07 2.47 -13.17
N PHE A 59 -3.73 2.90 -12.13
CA PHE A 59 -3.52 2.46 -10.77
C PHE A 59 -4.87 2.38 -10.04
N GLY A 60 -5.28 1.18 -9.71
CA GLY A 60 -6.54 0.92 -9.01
C GLY A 60 -6.31 0.44 -7.58
N ALA A 61 -7.32 0.59 -6.75
CA ALA A 61 -7.29 0.12 -5.38
C ALA A 61 -8.61 -0.54 -4.97
N ILE A 62 -8.51 -1.58 -4.13
CA ILE A 62 -9.61 -2.11 -3.33
C ILE A 62 -9.23 -1.92 -1.87
N SER A 63 -10.00 -1.15 -1.13
CA SER A 63 -9.75 -0.94 0.30
C SER A 63 -10.19 -2.15 1.11
N LEU A 64 -9.36 -2.58 2.04
CA LEU A 64 -9.68 -3.63 3.02
C LEU A 64 -10.07 -3.04 4.39
N THR A 65 -9.75 -1.78 4.60
CA THR A 65 -10.12 -1.02 5.80
C THR A 65 -10.90 0.23 5.43
N GLN A 66 -11.70 0.72 6.36
CA GLN A 66 -12.50 1.93 6.24
C GLN A 66 -12.40 2.79 7.51
N ILE A 67 -12.88 4.01 7.42
CA ILE A 67 -13.09 4.86 8.60
C ILE A 67 -14.34 4.34 9.32
N PRO A 68 -14.29 4.08 10.63
CA PRO A 68 -15.44 3.60 11.38
C PRO A 68 -16.67 4.47 11.19
N GLY A 69 -17.79 3.84 10.81
CA GLY A 69 -19.04 4.53 10.57
C GLY A 69 -19.14 5.30 9.24
N ASP A 70 -18.09 5.29 8.41
CA ASP A 70 -18.08 5.94 7.10
C ASP A 70 -17.78 4.95 5.96
N PRO A 71 -18.78 4.25 5.43
CA PRO A 71 -18.58 3.31 4.33
C PRO A 71 -18.18 4.02 3.01
N ASP A 72 -18.37 5.32 2.90
CA ASP A 72 -17.97 6.10 1.73
C ASP A 72 -16.50 6.51 1.75
N SER A 73 -15.82 6.32 2.87
CA SER A 73 -14.39 6.59 3.02
C SER A 73 -13.50 5.80 2.05
N ILE A 74 -13.99 4.66 1.57
CA ILE A 74 -13.27 3.78 0.63
C ILE A 74 -13.43 4.18 -0.83
N LYS A 75 -14.31 5.12 -1.16
CA LYS A 75 -14.54 5.56 -2.53
C LYS A 75 -13.37 6.37 -3.06
N GLY A 76 -13.00 6.06 -4.27
CA GLY A 76 -11.91 6.70 -4.96
C GLY A 76 -10.52 6.18 -4.52
N ASN A 77 -9.60 6.13 -5.46
CA ASN A 77 -8.21 5.84 -5.16
C ASN A 77 -7.51 7.11 -4.65
N LYS A 78 -7.95 7.57 -3.46
CA LYS A 78 -7.40 8.77 -2.84
C LYS A 78 -5.93 8.56 -2.53
N ALA A 79 -5.10 9.30 -3.21
CA ALA A 79 -3.66 9.33 -2.97
C ALA A 79 -3.29 10.60 -2.20
N ARG A 80 -2.30 10.51 -1.35
CA ARG A 80 -1.77 11.65 -0.60
C ARG A 80 -0.25 11.77 -0.79
N GLY A 81 0.33 12.80 -0.23
CA GLY A 81 1.76 13.07 -0.30
C GLY A 81 2.15 13.93 -1.48
N VAL A 82 3.43 14.01 -1.73
CA VAL A 82 4.00 14.76 -2.85
C VAL A 82 4.51 13.79 -3.92
N TYR A 83 4.53 14.25 -5.15
CA TYR A 83 5.16 13.51 -6.23
C TYR A 83 6.01 14.46 -7.09
N TRP A 84 6.96 13.89 -7.81
CA TRP A 84 7.81 14.63 -8.74
C TRP A 84 7.48 14.26 -10.18
N THR A 85 7.56 15.23 -11.07
CA THR A 85 7.32 15.00 -12.48
C THR A 85 8.47 14.24 -13.16
N LYS A 86 9.65 14.25 -12.53
CA LYS A 86 10.85 13.53 -12.98
C LYS A 86 11.59 12.95 -11.79
N PRO A 87 12.43 11.90 -11.99
CA PRO A 87 13.15 11.24 -10.91
C PRO A 87 14.36 12.02 -10.37
N ASP A 88 14.74 13.09 -11.02
CA ASP A 88 15.86 13.94 -10.66
C ASP A 88 15.42 15.30 -10.09
N GLU A 89 16.37 16.09 -9.65
CA GLU A 89 16.12 17.41 -9.07
C GLU A 89 15.53 18.43 -10.07
N SER A 90 15.54 18.12 -11.37
CA SER A 90 14.94 18.98 -12.39
C SER A 90 13.42 18.82 -12.46
N GLY A 91 12.86 17.81 -11.80
CA GLY A 91 11.43 17.58 -11.74
C GLY A 91 10.74 18.56 -10.80
N LYS A 92 9.48 18.88 -11.14
CA LYS A 92 8.61 19.66 -10.27
C LYS A 92 8.05 18.80 -9.15
N GLU A 93 8.16 19.29 -7.93
CA GLU A 93 7.38 18.79 -6.81
C GLU A 93 5.94 19.31 -6.92
N VAL A 94 4.97 18.42 -6.77
CA VAL A 94 3.55 18.75 -6.84
C VAL A 94 2.87 18.16 -5.60
N SER A 95 2.29 19.03 -4.79
CA SER A 95 1.42 18.61 -3.69
C SER A 95 0.07 18.16 -4.21
N ARG A 96 -0.53 17.17 -3.56
CA ARG A 96 -1.88 16.73 -3.87
C ARG A 96 -2.89 17.56 -3.07
N ASP A 97 -4.01 17.87 -3.72
CA ASP A 97 -5.07 18.68 -3.09
C ASP A 97 -5.91 17.90 -2.07
N ILE A 98 -5.77 16.56 -2.07
CA ILE A 98 -6.53 15.70 -1.18
C ILE A 98 -5.65 15.27 -0.02
N GLU A 99 -6.04 15.65 1.17
CA GLU A 99 -5.48 15.17 2.42
C GLU A 99 -6.26 13.94 2.90
N VAL A 100 -5.55 12.85 3.17
CA VAL A 100 -6.14 11.61 3.67
C VAL A 100 -5.44 11.23 4.96
N ASP A 101 -6.19 11.18 6.05
CA ASP A 101 -5.70 10.61 7.30
C ASP A 101 -5.72 9.08 7.21
N GLU A 102 -4.57 8.50 6.91
CA GLU A 102 -4.41 7.04 6.77
C GLU A 102 -4.71 6.32 8.09
N SER A 103 -4.43 6.96 9.24
CA SER A 103 -4.62 6.36 10.56
C SER A 103 -6.08 6.22 10.98
N ALA A 104 -6.97 7.00 10.36
CA ALA A 104 -8.40 6.95 10.61
C ALA A 104 -9.06 5.65 10.08
N TYR A 105 -8.40 4.94 9.16
CA TYR A 105 -8.93 3.71 8.54
C TYR A 105 -8.71 2.48 9.44
N SER A 106 -9.30 2.49 10.61
CA SER A 106 -9.03 1.48 11.66
C SER A 106 -10.01 0.29 11.68
N GLU A 107 -11.06 0.32 10.85
CA GLU A 107 -12.05 -0.75 10.77
C GLU A 107 -11.82 -1.63 9.56
N PHE A 108 -11.66 -2.94 9.78
CA PHE A 108 -11.61 -3.92 8.69
C PHE A 108 -13.00 -4.11 8.08
N ILE A 109 -13.09 -4.09 6.75
CA ILE A 109 -14.38 -4.16 6.04
C ILE A 109 -15.00 -5.54 6.22
N LYS A 110 -16.22 -5.57 6.73
CA LYS A 110 -16.96 -6.78 7.08
C LYS A 110 -17.12 -7.76 5.92
N ASP A 111 -17.30 -7.26 4.69
CA ASP A 111 -17.43 -8.09 3.49
C ASP A 111 -16.24 -9.03 3.26
N TYR A 112 -15.08 -8.74 3.84
CA TYR A 112 -13.85 -9.51 3.65
C TYR A 112 -13.41 -10.31 4.88
N GLU A 113 -14.22 -10.33 5.94
CA GLU A 113 -13.88 -11.03 7.20
C GLU A 113 -13.65 -12.53 7.03
N ASN A 114 -14.28 -13.15 6.04
CA ASN A 114 -14.13 -14.57 5.73
C ASN A 114 -13.03 -14.87 4.71
N THR A 115 -12.16 -13.91 4.42
CA THR A 115 -11.02 -14.10 3.52
C THR A 115 -9.71 -14.20 4.31
N TYR A 116 -8.68 -14.79 3.69
CA TYR A 116 -7.35 -14.85 4.29
C TYR A 116 -6.73 -13.47 4.57
N PHE A 117 -7.20 -12.41 3.90
CA PHE A 117 -6.76 -11.04 4.21
C PHE A 117 -7.12 -10.61 5.63
N LYS A 118 -8.22 -11.13 6.19
CA LYS A 118 -8.56 -10.86 7.60
C LYS A 118 -7.53 -11.48 8.54
N GLU A 119 -7.12 -12.71 8.29
CA GLU A 119 -6.08 -13.38 9.07
C GLU A 119 -4.74 -12.62 9.00
N VAL A 120 -4.35 -12.19 7.79
CA VAL A 120 -3.16 -11.35 7.59
C VAL A 120 -3.26 -10.04 8.35
N TYR A 121 -4.41 -9.37 8.27
CA TYR A 121 -4.68 -8.14 9.00
C TYR A 121 -4.57 -8.33 10.51
N ASP A 122 -5.15 -9.40 11.07
CA ASP A 122 -5.13 -9.68 12.50
C ASP A 122 -3.71 -9.95 13.01
N VAL A 123 -2.92 -10.71 12.26
CA VAL A 123 -1.51 -10.94 12.59
C VAL A 123 -0.71 -9.64 12.61
N LEU A 124 -0.88 -8.80 11.61
CA LEU A 124 -0.16 -7.52 11.52
C LEU A 124 -0.65 -6.52 12.56
N SER A 125 -1.96 -6.40 12.77
CA SER A 125 -2.54 -5.47 13.74
C SER A 125 -2.22 -5.83 15.19
N SER A 126 -1.90 -7.09 15.47
CA SER A 126 -1.42 -7.51 16.80
C SER A 126 -0.04 -6.93 17.15
N LYS A 127 0.72 -6.49 16.15
CA LYS A 127 2.09 -5.98 16.31
C LYS A 127 2.24 -4.51 15.97
N TYR A 128 1.41 -4.02 15.05
CA TYR A 128 1.52 -2.68 14.50
C TYR A 128 0.17 -1.97 14.55
N LYS A 129 0.19 -0.67 14.72
CA LYS A 129 -1.00 0.16 14.48
C LYS A 129 -1.17 0.27 12.98
N LEU A 130 -2.15 -0.43 12.43
CA LEU A 130 -2.47 -0.37 11.02
C LEU A 130 -3.45 0.79 10.75
N GLY A 131 -3.26 1.42 9.61
CA GLY A 131 -4.20 2.40 9.06
C GLY A 131 -4.88 1.85 7.81
N ARG A 132 -4.85 2.61 6.72
CA ARG A 132 -5.49 2.23 5.47
C ARG A 132 -4.76 1.06 4.79
N VAL A 133 -5.39 -0.10 4.77
CA VAL A 133 -4.91 -1.32 4.10
C VAL A 133 -5.65 -1.52 2.79
N ARG A 134 -4.93 -1.75 1.69
CA ARG A 134 -5.50 -1.85 0.34
C ARG A 134 -4.84 -2.94 -0.48
N ILE A 135 -5.59 -3.50 -1.41
CA ILE A 135 -5.05 -4.23 -2.56
C ILE A 135 -4.84 -3.20 -3.67
N LEU A 136 -3.63 -3.12 -4.18
CA LEU A 136 -3.27 -2.17 -5.22
C LEU A 136 -3.04 -2.89 -6.54
N LEU A 137 -3.64 -2.38 -7.60
CA LEU A 137 -3.43 -2.83 -8.97
C LEU A 137 -2.62 -1.78 -9.72
N LYS A 138 -1.52 -2.20 -10.31
CA LYS A 138 -0.76 -1.42 -11.28
C LYS A 138 -0.84 -2.11 -12.64
N GLU A 139 -1.36 -1.42 -13.63
CA GLU A 139 -1.48 -1.99 -14.97
C GLU A 139 -0.11 -2.27 -15.62
N PRO A 140 -0.02 -3.30 -16.47
CA PRO A 140 1.19 -3.55 -17.23
C PRO A 140 1.60 -2.34 -18.05
N ARG A 141 2.90 -2.10 -18.16
CA ARG A 141 3.49 -0.97 -18.92
C ARG A 141 3.12 0.43 -18.41
N SER A 142 2.47 0.53 -17.26
CA SER A 142 2.24 1.81 -16.60
C SER A 142 3.44 2.20 -15.75
N THR A 143 3.59 3.50 -15.51
CA THR A 143 4.62 4.05 -14.62
C THR A 143 3.96 4.70 -13.41
N LEU A 144 4.59 4.56 -12.25
CA LEU A 144 4.26 5.39 -11.10
C LEU A 144 5.07 6.68 -11.19
N SER A 145 4.45 7.80 -10.80
CA SER A 145 5.20 9.03 -10.58
C SER A 145 6.20 8.83 -9.44
N TRP A 146 7.31 9.51 -9.51
CA TRP A 146 8.20 9.63 -8.36
C TRP A 146 7.44 10.32 -7.24
N HIS A 147 7.45 9.73 -6.06
CA HIS A 147 6.71 10.22 -4.91
C HIS A 147 7.42 9.85 -3.63
N ARG A 148 7.07 10.55 -2.59
CA ARG A 148 7.45 10.23 -1.21
C ARG A 148 6.18 9.90 -0.45
N ASP A 149 6.18 8.75 0.19
CA ASP A 149 5.12 8.38 1.11
C ASP A 149 5.24 9.23 2.37
N PRO A 150 4.11 9.65 2.95
CA PRO A 150 4.13 10.38 4.21
C PRO A 150 4.55 9.46 5.35
N GLU A 151 5.26 10.03 6.30
CA GLU A 151 5.67 9.38 7.55
C GLU A 151 4.49 9.19 8.51
#